data_149f2bcd31508f98d1582e56f0cc39d7
#
_entry.id   149f2bcd31508f98d1582e56f0cc39d7
#
_cell.length_a   1.000
_cell.length_b   1.000
_cell.length_c   1.000
_cell.angle_alpha   90.00
_cell.angle_beta   90.00
_cell.angle_gamma   90.00
#
_symmetry.space_group_name_H-M   'P 1'
#
loop_
_entity.id
_entity.type
_entity.pdbx_description
1 polymer ?
#
loop_
_entity_poly.entity_id
_entity_poly.type
_entity_poly.pdbx_seq_one_letter_code
_entity_poly.pdbx_strand_id
1 'polypeptide(L)'
;MRHYAGGLADWQEQGGALEKLAASVASRPVVSPRTAPRARSAPKRLLTRFFDALGERSIGWVLRIWLWMILGFGVFYWAEGAWTGKGLQASGRLLDGSFADLGTAVYFSFVTALSIGYGDVIPMGPLRVLAVLEGAAGLILFGCVISKLVSRHQEVLTEEIHRLAFEDRLGRVRTNLHLVLSDLQEVAELCSATSAQPARIRARVESAAAVFSGELRTIHDLLYRPQQIPDEQVLESILATLAEGLRELNVLMTCEGAPDRSASFSSTLETIAAVSDEICGNCVPREYAPRLRAWMDRIQELSRSMG
;
A
#
# COMPACT_ATOMS: atom_id res chain seq x y z
N MET A 1 -21.74 -17.69 11.09
CA MET A 1 -20.66 -18.70 11.01
C MET A 1 -20.88 -19.72 12.10
N ARG A 2 -21.09 -21.00 11.77
CA ARG A 2 -21.20 -22.07 12.77
C ARG A 2 -19.78 -22.53 13.10
N HIS A 3 -19.37 -22.43 14.35
CA HIS A 3 -18.14 -23.01 14.83
C HIS A 3 -18.25 -24.55 14.79
N TYR A 4 -17.32 -25.17 14.05
CA TYR A 4 -17.20 -26.64 14.03
C TYR A 4 -16.37 -27.07 15.24
N ALA A 5 -16.92 -27.86 16.13
CA ALA A 5 -16.30 -28.28 17.40
C ALA A 5 -15.32 -29.46 17.26
N GLY A 6 -15.28 -30.15 16.12
CA GLY A 6 -14.59 -31.43 15.93
C GLY A 6 -13.25 -31.38 15.22
N GLY A 7 -12.77 -30.21 14.77
CA GLY A 7 -11.50 -30.08 14.04
C GLY A 7 -11.51 -30.66 12.61
N LEU A 8 -10.35 -30.59 11.94
CA LEU A 8 -10.19 -30.93 10.52
C LEU A 8 -10.37 -32.44 10.23
N ALA A 9 -9.94 -33.29 11.15
CA ALA A 9 -10.02 -34.74 11.01
C ALA A 9 -11.48 -35.25 11.05
N ASP A 10 -12.29 -34.77 11.99
CA ASP A 10 -13.71 -35.11 12.13
C ASP A 10 -14.54 -34.61 10.93
N TRP A 11 -14.15 -33.46 10.34
CA TRP A 11 -14.75 -32.94 9.13
C TRP A 11 -14.45 -33.79 7.89
N GLN A 12 -13.23 -34.37 7.79
CA GLN A 12 -12.85 -35.28 6.72
C GLN A 12 -13.59 -36.62 6.79
N GLU A 13 -13.77 -37.19 7.99
CA GLU A 13 -14.54 -38.43 8.21
C GLU A 13 -16.02 -38.28 7.84
N GLN A 14 -16.57 -37.08 7.97
CA GLN A 14 -17.95 -36.77 7.58
C GLN A 14 -18.15 -36.44 6.09
N GLY A 15 -17.13 -36.69 5.24
CA GLY A 15 -17.21 -36.52 3.78
C GLY A 15 -17.12 -35.06 3.32
N GLY A 16 -16.33 -34.27 4.00
CA GLY A 16 -16.06 -32.88 3.64
C GLY A 16 -15.56 -32.71 2.18
N ALA A 17 -16.10 -31.73 1.48
CA ALA A 17 -16.05 -31.57 0.03
C ALA A 17 -14.69 -31.12 -0.56
N LEU A 18 -13.56 -31.33 0.13
CA LEU A 18 -12.21 -30.93 -0.35
C LEU A 18 -11.79 -31.65 -1.62
N GLU A 19 -12.08 -32.93 -1.74
CA GLU A 19 -11.72 -33.73 -2.92
C GLU A 19 -12.50 -33.29 -4.17
N LYS A 20 -13.78 -32.90 -4.01
CA LYS A 20 -14.60 -32.33 -5.08
C LYS A 20 -14.16 -30.93 -5.49
N LEU A 21 -13.61 -30.14 -4.56
CA LEU A 21 -13.07 -28.82 -4.85
C LEU A 21 -11.75 -28.92 -5.65
N ALA A 22 -10.86 -29.83 -5.26
CA ALA A 22 -9.60 -30.08 -5.97
C ALA A 22 -9.83 -30.55 -7.41
N ALA A 23 -10.76 -31.51 -7.60
CA ALA A 23 -11.15 -31.97 -8.92
C ALA A 23 -11.82 -30.88 -9.78
N SER A 24 -12.64 -30.03 -9.17
CA SER A 24 -13.29 -28.89 -9.84
C SER A 24 -12.28 -27.77 -10.24
N VAL A 25 -11.23 -27.58 -9.47
CA VAL A 25 -10.18 -26.57 -9.80
C VAL A 25 -9.26 -27.10 -10.91
N ALA A 26 -8.95 -28.40 -10.94
CA ALA A 26 -8.13 -29.01 -11.97
C ALA A 26 -8.82 -29.09 -13.36
N SER A 27 -10.14 -29.06 -13.41
CA SER A 27 -10.92 -29.14 -14.63
C SER A 27 -11.34 -27.77 -15.24
N ARG A 28 -10.97 -26.66 -14.59
CA ARG A 28 -11.22 -25.35 -15.18
C ARG A 28 -10.23 -25.10 -16.33
N PRO A 29 -10.72 -24.90 -17.57
CA PRO A 29 -9.83 -24.47 -18.65
C PRO A 29 -9.18 -23.16 -18.22
N VAL A 30 -7.87 -23.05 -18.42
CA VAL A 30 -7.12 -21.81 -18.27
C VAL A 30 -7.77 -20.79 -19.21
N VAL A 31 -8.67 -19.99 -18.66
CA VAL A 31 -9.25 -18.85 -19.37
C VAL A 31 -8.10 -17.85 -19.49
N SER A 32 -7.49 -17.80 -20.70
CA SER A 32 -6.62 -16.69 -21.05
C SER A 32 -7.33 -15.39 -20.69
N PRO A 33 -6.65 -14.38 -20.11
CA PRO A 33 -7.28 -13.12 -19.81
C PRO A 33 -7.84 -12.55 -21.10
N ARG A 34 -9.15 -12.79 -21.33
CA ARG A 34 -9.89 -12.05 -22.34
C ARG A 34 -9.69 -10.60 -21.99
N THR A 35 -8.99 -9.88 -22.84
CA THR A 35 -8.99 -8.42 -22.84
C THR A 35 -10.44 -7.99 -22.71
N ALA A 36 -10.81 -7.58 -21.50
CA ALA A 36 -12.15 -7.06 -21.26
C ALA A 36 -12.38 -5.95 -22.31
N PRO A 37 -13.49 -5.97 -23.06
CA PRO A 37 -13.77 -4.90 -23.99
C PRO A 37 -13.70 -3.61 -23.18
N ARG A 38 -12.83 -2.68 -23.60
CA ARG A 38 -12.76 -1.34 -23.03
C ARG A 38 -14.19 -0.84 -22.97
N ALA A 39 -14.76 -0.81 -21.76
CA ALA A 39 -16.07 -0.25 -21.53
C ALA A 39 -16.04 1.14 -22.15
N ARG A 40 -16.82 1.36 -23.21
CA ARG A 40 -17.05 2.68 -23.80
C ARG A 40 -17.46 3.56 -22.63
N SER A 41 -16.61 4.51 -22.28
CA SER A 41 -16.87 5.47 -21.21
C SER A 41 -18.20 6.14 -21.55
N ALA A 42 -19.25 5.79 -20.79
CA ALA A 42 -20.51 6.53 -20.84
C ALA A 42 -20.17 8.01 -20.67
N PRO A 43 -20.85 8.93 -21.38
CA PRO A 43 -20.57 10.35 -21.25
C PRO A 43 -20.70 10.71 -19.79
N LYS A 44 -19.59 11.05 -19.15
CA LYS A 44 -19.56 11.47 -17.74
C LYS A 44 -20.50 12.64 -17.63
N ARG A 45 -21.56 12.51 -16.86
CA ARG A 45 -22.55 13.57 -16.65
C ARG A 45 -21.81 14.80 -16.13
N LEU A 46 -22.33 15.98 -16.45
CA LEU A 46 -21.70 17.29 -16.09
C LEU A 46 -21.31 17.38 -14.60
N LEU A 47 -22.13 16.78 -13.75
CA LEU A 47 -21.90 16.66 -12.31
C LEU A 47 -20.61 15.88 -11.97
N THR A 48 -20.35 14.72 -12.62
CA THR A 48 -19.14 13.96 -12.32
C THR A 48 -17.87 14.70 -12.75
N ARG A 49 -17.92 15.43 -13.86
CA ARG A 49 -16.81 16.30 -14.28
C ARG A 49 -16.54 17.44 -13.30
N PHE A 50 -17.61 18.01 -12.74
CA PHE A 50 -17.50 19.05 -11.72
C PHE A 50 -16.84 18.51 -10.44
N PHE A 51 -17.29 17.36 -9.95
CA PHE A 51 -16.69 16.71 -8.78
C PHE A 51 -15.26 16.22 -9.05
N ASP A 52 -14.96 15.67 -10.23
CA ASP A 52 -13.61 15.28 -10.63
C ASP A 52 -12.68 16.51 -10.64
N ALA A 53 -13.14 17.64 -11.22
CA ALA A 53 -12.38 18.90 -11.25
C ALA A 53 -12.15 19.51 -9.86
N LEU A 54 -13.14 19.41 -8.96
CA LEU A 54 -12.95 19.79 -7.55
C LEU A 54 -12.00 18.81 -6.83
N GLY A 55 -12.04 17.52 -7.20
CA GLY A 55 -11.18 16.46 -6.65
C GLY A 55 -9.70 16.71 -6.88
N GLU A 56 -9.30 17.19 -8.05
CA GLU A 56 -7.90 17.43 -8.42
C GLU A 56 -7.30 18.71 -7.83
N ARG A 57 -8.14 19.67 -7.40
CA ARG A 57 -7.68 20.97 -6.90
C ARG A 57 -7.27 20.91 -5.42
N SER A 58 -6.36 21.80 -5.02
CA SER A 58 -5.94 21.89 -3.61
C SER A 58 -7.10 22.27 -2.68
N ILE A 59 -7.06 21.79 -1.43
CA ILE A 59 -8.07 22.13 -0.41
C ILE A 59 -8.20 23.65 -0.22
N GLY A 60 -7.09 24.38 -0.26
CA GLY A 60 -7.07 25.83 -0.14
C GLY A 60 -7.78 26.55 -1.31
N TRP A 61 -7.86 25.92 -2.49
CA TRP A 61 -8.62 26.44 -3.63
C TRP A 61 -10.13 26.29 -3.41
N VAL A 62 -10.56 25.14 -2.90
CA VAL A 62 -11.98 24.90 -2.58
C VAL A 62 -12.46 25.82 -1.46
N LEU A 63 -11.65 26.02 -0.42
CA LEU A 63 -11.93 26.96 0.67
C LEU A 63 -12.02 28.41 0.16
N ARG A 64 -11.16 28.83 -0.77
CA ARG A 64 -11.25 30.17 -1.38
C ARG A 64 -12.54 30.36 -2.16
N ILE A 65 -12.94 29.38 -2.98
CA ILE A 65 -14.19 29.43 -3.72
C ILE A 65 -15.37 29.53 -2.75
N TRP A 66 -15.38 28.71 -1.70
CA TRP A 66 -16.42 28.72 -0.69
C TRP A 66 -16.51 30.06 0.01
N LEU A 67 -15.38 30.65 0.40
CA LEU A 67 -15.34 31.99 1.01
C LEU A 67 -15.81 33.08 0.03
N TRP A 68 -15.36 33.04 -1.23
CA TRP A 68 -15.80 33.98 -2.25
C TRP A 68 -17.29 33.85 -2.55
N MET A 69 -17.84 32.64 -2.49
CA MET A 69 -19.27 32.42 -2.61
C MET A 69 -20.03 33.13 -1.49
N ILE A 70 -19.64 32.94 -0.22
CA ILE A 70 -20.25 33.56 0.94
C ILE A 70 -20.19 35.10 0.81
N LEU A 71 -19.04 35.66 0.52
CA LEU A 71 -18.86 37.09 0.35
C LEU A 71 -19.70 37.62 -0.82
N GLY A 72 -19.74 36.93 -1.93
CA GLY A 72 -20.51 37.28 -3.12
C GLY A 72 -22.02 37.33 -2.85
N PHE A 73 -22.55 36.30 -2.18
CA PHE A 73 -23.96 36.27 -1.77
C PHE A 73 -24.26 37.35 -0.71
N GLY A 74 -23.38 37.56 0.26
CA GLY A 74 -23.52 38.60 1.26
C GLY A 74 -23.61 40.00 0.65
N VAL A 75 -22.72 40.33 -0.30
CA VAL A 75 -22.74 41.57 -1.06
C VAL A 75 -24.03 41.68 -1.91
N PHE A 76 -24.44 40.55 -2.52
CA PHE A 76 -25.68 40.52 -3.31
C PHE A 76 -26.93 40.85 -2.47
N TYR A 77 -27.07 40.23 -1.29
CA TYR A 77 -28.19 40.50 -0.38
C TYR A 77 -28.18 41.95 0.10
N TRP A 78 -27.02 42.50 0.38
CA TRP A 78 -26.88 43.90 0.76
C TRP A 78 -27.29 44.84 -0.38
N ALA A 79 -26.81 44.58 -1.60
CA ALA A 79 -27.12 45.39 -2.77
C ALA A 79 -28.63 45.38 -3.12
N GLU A 80 -29.26 44.18 -2.98
CA GLU A 80 -30.70 44.05 -3.22
C GLU A 80 -31.52 44.85 -2.18
N GLY A 81 -31.11 44.86 -0.90
CA GLY A 81 -31.69 45.70 0.13
C GLY A 81 -31.59 47.19 -0.20
N ALA A 82 -30.44 47.63 -0.71
CA ALA A 82 -30.22 49.02 -1.11
C ALA A 82 -31.04 49.45 -2.33
N TRP A 83 -31.28 48.53 -3.31
CA TRP A 83 -31.96 48.88 -4.56
C TRP A 83 -33.46 48.70 -4.50
N THR A 84 -33.96 47.66 -3.88
CA THR A 84 -35.39 47.32 -3.93
C THR A 84 -36.13 47.67 -2.64
N GLY A 85 -35.40 47.92 -1.54
CA GLY A 85 -35.97 48.06 -0.21
C GLY A 85 -36.68 46.81 0.31
N LYS A 86 -36.52 45.65 -0.34
CA LYS A 86 -37.14 44.35 -0.01
C LYS A 86 -36.06 43.26 0.21
N GLY A 87 -34.99 43.60 0.90
CA GLY A 87 -33.87 42.72 1.14
C GLY A 87 -34.07 41.73 2.28
N LEU A 88 -33.12 41.69 3.17
CA LEU A 88 -33.17 40.90 4.40
C LEU A 88 -33.91 41.67 5.51
N GLN A 89 -34.55 40.94 6.40
CA GLN A 89 -35.16 41.49 7.61
C GLN A 89 -34.40 40.97 8.84
N ALA A 90 -33.88 41.88 9.65
CA ALA A 90 -33.23 41.58 10.93
C ALA A 90 -33.96 42.27 12.06
N SER A 91 -34.31 41.53 13.11
CA SER A 91 -35.02 42.09 14.30
C SER A 91 -36.25 42.95 13.97
N GLY A 92 -37.02 42.54 12.94
CA GLY A 92 -38.22 43.25 12.52
C GLY A 92 -37.96 44.48 11.60
N ARG A 93 -36.72 44.90 11.36
CA ARG A 93 -36.33 45.98 10.46
C ARG A 93 -35.84 45.42 9.12
N LEU A 94 -36.29 45.98 8.02
CA LEU A 94 -35.70 45.71 6.71
C LEU A 94 -34.33 46.38 6.62
N LEU A 95 -33.35 45.68 6.04
CA LEU A 95 -32.04 46.26 5.75
C LEU A 95 -32.18 47.26 4.60
N ASP A 96 -31.73 48.47 4.83
CA ASP A 96 -31.85 49.61 3.90
C ASP A 96 -30.60 49.82 3.01
N GLY A 97 -29.64 48.93 3.09
CA GLY A 97 -28.38 48.99 2.32
C GLY A 97 -27.34 49.93 2.91
N SER A 98 -27.45 50.30 4.17
CA SER A 98 -26.41 51.05 4.87
C SER A 98 -25.14 50.20 5.02
N PHE A 99 -23.98 50.84 5.24
CA PHE A 99 -22.73 50.13 5.44
C PHE A 99 -22.77 49.22 6.69
N ALA A 100 -23.57 49.55 7.70
CA ALA A 100 -23.80 48.73 8.87
C ALA A 100 -24.53 47.42 8.52
N ASP A 101 -25.41 47.47 7.53
CA ASP A 101 -26.20 46.33 7.08
C ASP A 101 -25.39 45.33 6.23
N LEU A 102 -24.26 45.77 5.63
CA LEU A 102 -23.35 44.86 4.91
C LEU A 102 -22.84 43.73 5.81
N GLY A 103 -22.43 44.04 7.04
CA GLY A 103 -22.00 43.04 8.00
C GLY A 103 -23.10 42.03 8.33
N THR A 104 -24.35 42.49 8.48
CA THR A 104 -25.52 41.63 8.72
C THR A 104 -25.83 40.74 7.51
N ALA A 105 -25.68 41.26 6.29
CA ALA A 105 -25.91 40.50 5.07
C ALA A 105 -24.81 39.41 4.86
N VAL A 106 -23.54 39.73 5.11
CA VAL A 106 -22.45 38.76 5.08
C VAL A 106 -22.62 37.71 6.18
N TYR A 107 -23.01 38.10 7.38
CA TYR A 107 -23.33 37.18 8.47
C TYR A 107 -24.45 36.22 8.07
N PHE A 108 -25.55 36.72 7.46
CA PHE A 108 -26.66 35.91 6.97
C PHE A 108 -26.17 34.88 5.94
N SER A 109 -25.38 35.30 4.95
CA SER A 109 -24.81 34.43 3.95
C SER A 109 -23.95 33.35 4.59
N PHE A 110 -23.08 33.71 5.56
CA PHE A 110 -22.23 32.76 6.27
C PHE A 110 -23.06 31.71 7.03
N VAL A 111 -24.08 32.16 7.78
CA VAL A 111 -24.96 31.25 8.55
C VAL A 111 -25.78 30.35 7.64
N THR A 112 -26.20 30.87 6.47
CA THR A 112 -26.94 30.10 5.46
C THR A 112 -26.07 29.09 4.77
N ALA A 113 -24.88 29.47 4.33
CA ALA A 113 -23.93 28.58 3.66
C ALA A 113 -23.43 27.43 4.57
N LEU A 114 -23.37 27.66 5.89
CA LEU A 114 -23.07 26.64 6.90
C LEU A 114 -24.28 25.83 7.34
N SER A 115 -25.48 26.17 6.83
CA SER A 115 -26.75 25.56 7.23
C SER A 115 -27.04 25.66 8.74
N ILE A 116 -26.55 26.71 9.42
CA ILE A 116 -26.77 26.94 10.85
C ILE A 116 -28.20 27.47 11.07
N GLY A 117 -28.60 28.53 10.33
CA GLY A 117 -29.97 29.06 10.27
C GLY A 117 -30.55 29.54 11.62
N TYR A 118 -29.90 30.47 12.31
CA TYR A 118 -30.40 30.99 13.59
C TYR A 118 -31.79 31.62 13.51
N GLY A 119 -32.22 32.09 12.31
CA GLY A 119 -33.54 32.68 12.10
C GLY A 119 -33.69 34.14 12.59
N ASP A 120 -32.60 34.76 13.01
CA ASP A 120 -32.52 36.16 13.44
C ASP A 120 -32.53 37.13 12.24
N VAL A 121 -32.08 36.67 11.09
CA VAL A 121 -32.15 37.35 9.79
C VAL A 121 -32.96 36.52 8.82
N ILE A 122 -33.96 37.11 8.19
CA ILE A 122 -34.91 36.39 7.33
C ILE A 122 -34.92 37.01 5.93
N PRO A 123 -34.74 36.20 4.86
CA PRO A 123 -34.85 36.69 3.48
C PRO A 123 -36.30 36.90 3.11
N MET A 124 -36.58 37.97 2.37
CA MET A 124 -37.95 38.33 1.96
C MET A 124 -38.18 38.04 0.47
N GLY A 125 -39.42 37.67 0.14
CA GLY A 125 -39.81 37.43 -1.27
C GLY A 125 -38.96 36.42 -2.02
N PRO A 126 -38.45 36.73 -3.24
CA PRO A 126 -37.68 35.82 -4.07
C PRO A 126 -36.32 35.46 -3.49
N LEU A 127 -35.77 36.25 -2.55
CA LEU A 127 -34.52 35.97 -1.89
C LEU A 127 -34.55 34.68 -1.05
N ARG A 128 -35.74 34.20 -0.68
CA ARG A 128 -35.90 32.89 -0.02
C ARG A 128 -35.43 31.74 -0.89
N VAL A 129 -35.75 31.77 -2.18
CA VAL A 129 -35.31 30.74 -3.13
C VAL A 129 -33.78 30.80 -3.29
N LEU A 130 -33.24 32.01 -3.38
CA LEU A 130 -31.80 32.22 -3.49
C LEU A 130 -31.07 31.73 -2.24
N ALA A 131 -31.58 31.95 -1.04
CA ALA A 131 -31.03 31.48 0.21
C ALA A 131 -31.01 29.93 0.28
N VAL A 132 -32.06 29.27 -0.23
CA VAL A 132 -32.08 27.80 -0.33
C VAL A 132 -31.00 27.31 -1.29
N LEU A 133 -30.83 27.94 -2.45
CA LEU A 133 -29.77 27.59 -3.41
C LEU A 133 -28.36 27.80 -2.84
N GLU A 134 -28.17 28.91 -2.12
CA GLU A 134 -26.93 29.22 -1.42
C GLU A 134 -26.62 28.16 -0.36
N GLY A 135 -27.59 27.83 0.50
CA GLY A 135 -27.42 26.80 1.53
C GLY A 135 -27.09 25.44 0.94
N ALA A 136 -27.77 25.04 -0.14
CA ALA A 136 -27.46 23.80 -0.85
C ALA A 136 -26.04 23.79 -1.45
N ALA A 137 -25.63 24.88 -2.10
CA ALA A 137 -24.29 25.04 -2.65
C ALA A 137 -23.23 25.08 -1.54
N GLY A 138 -23.49 25.76 -0.45
CA GLY A 138 -22.64 25.84 0.73
C GLY A 138 -22.40 24.47 1.34
N LEU A 139 -23.47 23.68 1.52
CA LEU A 139 -23.39 22.31 2.06
C LEU A 139 -22.58 21.38 1.15
N ILE A 140 -22.77 21.47 -0.17
CA ILE A 140 -22.00 20.68 -1.15
C ILE A 140 -20.51 21.03 -1.06
N LEU A 141 -20.16 22.32 -1.07
CA LEU A 141 -18.77 22.75 -0.99
C LEU A 141 -18.13 22.37 0.36
N PHE A 142 -18.86 22.52 1.46
CA PHE A 142 -18.42 22.10 2.77
C PHE A 142 -18.17 20.56 2.82
N GLY A 143 -19.08 19.77 2.25
CA GLY A 143 -18.91 18.33 2.10
C GLY A 143 -17.66 17.98 1.27
N CYS A 144 -17.36 18.72 0.21
CA CYS A 144 -16.12 18.56 -0.55
C CYS A 144 -14.87 18.87 0.27
N VAL A 145 -14.90 19.89 1.13
CA VAL A 145 -13.78 20.21 2.03
C VAL A 145 -13.54 19.07 3.01
N ILE A 146 -14.59 18.58 3.67
CA ILE A 146 -14.49 17.46 4.61
C ILE A 146 -13.97 16.19 3.89
N SER A 147 -14.53 15.87 2.72
CA SER A 147 -14.09 14.71 1.93
C SER A 147 -12.60 14.78 1.59
N LYS A 148 -12.11 15.95 1.18
CA LYS A 148 -10.67 16.16 0.90
C LYS A 148 -9.78 16.05 2.12
N LEU A 149 -10.26 16.56 3.26
CA LEU A 149 -9.52 16.44 4.52
C LEU A 149 -9.36 14.98 4.92
N VAL A 150 -10.44 14.20 4.83
CA VAL A 150 -10.43 12.76 5.11
C VAL A 150 -9.54 12.02 4.14
N SER A 151 -9.62 12.30 2.82
CA SER A 151 -8.78 11.65 1.81
C SER A 151 -7.29 11.90 2.05
N ARG A 152 -6.90 13.12 2.38
CA ARG A 152 -5.50 13.43 2.73
C ARG A 152 -5.01 12.65 3.95
N HIS A 153 -5.87 12.55 4.97
CA HIS A 153 -5.53 11.78 6.15
C HIS A 153 -5.38 10.29 5.84
N GLN A 154 -6.23 9.76 4.96
CA GLN A 154 -6.14 8.37 4.49
C GLN A 154 -4.88 8.10 3.66
N GLU A 155 -4.45 9.05 2.81
CA GLU A 155 -3.19 8.92 2.04
C GLU A 155 -1.98 8.77 2.98
N VAL A 156 -1.88 9.63 4.00
CA VAL A 156 -0.80 9.58 4.99
C VAL A 156 -0.81 8.25 5.78
N LEU A 157 -1.99 7.81 6.21
CA LEU A 157 -2.13 6.53 6.93
C LEU A 157 -1.79 5.34 6.03
N THR A 158 -2.18 5.37 4.77
CA THR A 158 -1.89 4.29 3.82
C THR A 158 -0.38 4.19 3.56
N GLU A 159 0.30 5.32 3.41
CA GLU A 159 1.76 5.36 3.24
C GLU A 159 2.49 4.80 4.47
N GLU A 160 2.05 5.16 5.67
CA GLU A 160 2.59 4.63 6.93
C GLU A 160 2.37 3.12 7.06
N ILE A 161 1.17 2.62 6.72
CA ILE A 161 0.87 1.18 6.72
C ILE A 161 1.76 0.42 5.73
N HIS A 162 1.96 0.96 4.53
CA HIS A 162 2.85 0.35 3.55
C HIS A 162 4.30 0.30 4.04
N ARG A 163 4.76 1.35 4.68
CA ARG A 163 6.09 1.41 5.29
C ARG A 163 6.24 0.35 6.37
N LEU A 164 5.32 0.29 7.33
CA LEU A 164 5.35 -0.70 8.42
C LEU A 164 5.28 -2.14 7.89
N ALA A 165 4.43 -2.38 6.88
CA ALA A 165 4.33 -3.69 6.25
C ALA A 165 5.62 -4.10 5.50
N PHE A 166 6.33 -3.16 4.91
CA PHE A 166 7.62 -3.40 4.27
C PHE A 166 8.71 -3.72 5.30
N GLU A 167 8.81 -2.92 6.37
CA GLU A 167 9.76 -3.14 7.48
C GLU A 167 9.53 -4.51 8.16
N ASP A 168 8.26 -4.90 8.39
CA ASP A 168 7.89 -6.19 8.96
C ASP A 168 8.28 -7.36 8.04
N ARG A 169 8.05 -7.24 6.72
CA ARG A 169 8.48 -8.24 5.74
C ARG A 169 10.00 -8.38 5.72
N LEU A 170 10.71 -7.27 5.75
CA LEU A 170 12.17 -7.25 5.75
C LEU A 170 12.74 -7.88 7.03
N GLY A 171 12.12 -7.60 8.17
CA GLY A 171 12.46 -8.23 9.46
C GLY A 171 12.25 -9.75 9.44
N ARG A 172 11.15 -10.23 8.86
CA ARG A 172 10.89 -11.68 8.70
C ARG A 172 11.92 -12.37 7.80
N VAL A 173 12.23 -11.76 6.65
CA VAL A 173 13.24 -12.29 5.73
C VAL A 173 14.58 -12.40 6.41
N ARG A 174 15.00 -11.37 7.16
CA ARG A 174 16.26 -11.43 7.93
C ARG A 174 16.25 -12.55 8.95
N THR A 175 15.14 -12.73 9.69
CA THR A 175 15.01 -13.81 10.67
C THR A 175 15.07 -15.19 10.00
N ASN A 176 14.34 -15.37 8.91
CA ASN A 176 14.35 -16.63 8.16
C ASN A 176 15.75 -16.96 7.62
N LEU A 177 16.44 -15.95 7.08
CA LEU A 177 17.80 -16.14 6.58
C LEU A 177 18.77 -16.59 7.68
N HIS A 178 18.65 -16.03 8.90
CA HIS A 178 19.42 -16.49 10.05
C HIS A 178 19.08 -17.94 10.46
N LEU A 179 17.80 -18.32 10.39
CA LEU A 179 17.39 -19.71 10.67
C LEU A 179 17.98 -20.67 9.67
N VAL A 180 17.94 -20.33 8.38
CA VAL A 180 18.55 -21.14 7.31
C VAL A 180 20.06 -21.23 7.50
N LEU A 181 20.74 -20.13 7.85
CA LEU A 181 22.16 -20.14 8.15
C LEU A 181 22.48 -21.07 9.33
N SER A 182 21.69 -21.01 10.40
CA SER A 182 21.86 -21.91 11.57
C SER A 182 21.67 -23.39 11.18
N ASP A 183 20.70 -23.70 10.30
CA ASP A 183 20.48 -25.07 9.81
C ASP A 183 21.66 -25.55 8.94
N LEU A 184 22.20 -24.69 8.06
CA LEU A 184 23.40 -25.01 7.27
C LEU A 184 24.62 -25.28 8.15
N GLN A 185 24.82 -24.48 9.21
CA GLN A 185 25.91 -24.65 10.18
C GLN A 185 25.76 -25.98 10.96
N GLU A 186 24.54 -26.30 11.42
CA GLU A 186 24.28 -27.60 12.09
C GLU A 186 24.59 -28.77 11.16
N VAL A 187 24.25 -28.68 9.88
CA VAL A 187 24.55 -29.70 8.89
C VAL A 187 26.07 -29.77 8.65
N ALA A 188 26.78 -28.65 8.64
CA ALA A 188 28.26 -28.66 8.50
C ALA A 188 28.94 -29.31 9.71
N GLU A 189 28.45 -29.10 10.91
CA GLU A 189 28.93 -29.80 12.11
C GLU A 189 28.68 -31.31 12.02
N LEU A 190 27.53 -31.75 11.52
CA LEU A 190 27.21 -33.14 11.29
C LEU A 190 28.10 -33.78 10.23
N CYS A 191 28.51 -33.04 9.22
CA CYS A 191 29.48 -33.48 8.20
C CYS A 191 30.86 -33.76 8.79
N SER A 192 31.28 -32.98 9.77
CA SER A 192 32.57 -33.13 10.44
C SER A 192 32.58 -34.27 11.48
N ALA A 193 31.41 -34.71 11.93
CA ALA A 193 31.27 -35.79 12.90
C ALA A 193 31.41 -37.19 12.22
N THR A 194 32.36 -37.97 12.61
CA THR A 194 32.76 -39.28 12.01
C THR A 194 31.67 -40.36 12.04
N SER A 195 30.51 -40.13 12.64
CA SER A 195 29.46 -41.14 12.89
C SER A 195 28.17 -40.97 12.09
N ALA A 196 28.04 -39.94 11.25
CA ALA A 196 26.79 -39.64 10.56
C ALA A 196 26.60 -40.44 9.26
N GLN A 197 25.38 -40.95 9.01
CA GLN A 197 25.07 -41.70 7.78
C GLN A 197 25.08 -40.74 6.57
N PRO A 198 25.90 -41.01 5.51
CA PRO A 198 26.03 -40.10 4.35
C PRO A 198 24.70 -39.78 3.67
N ALA A 199 23.77 -40.73 3.60
CA ALA A 199 22.47 -40.53 3.00
C ALA A 199 21.59 -39.49 3.76
N ARG A 200 21.70 -39.43 5.09
CA ARG A 200 20.99 -38.44 5.92
C ARG A 200 21.56 -37.05 5.75
N ILE A 201 22.90 -36.94 5.68
CA ILE A 201 23.58 -35.65 5.45
C ILE A 201 23.14 -35.12 4.08
N ARG A 202 23.18 -35.95 3.06
CA ARG A 202 22.78 -35.60 1.69
C ARG A 202 21.38 -35.04 1.62
N ALA A 203 20.39 -35.73 2.19
CA ALA A 203 19.01 -35.28 2.20
C ALA A 203 18.84 -33.96 2.94
N ARG A 204 19.59 -33.73 4.02
CA ARG A 204 19.54 -32.49 4.78
C ARG A 204 20.16 -31.31 4.02
N VAL A 205 21.31 -31.52 3.35
CA VAL A 205 21.95 -30.51 2.49
C VAL A 205 21.02 -30.11 1.34
N GLU A 206 20.41 -31.06 0.65
CA GLU A 206 19.45 -30.78 -0.44
C GLU A 206 18.25 -29.99 0.07
N SER A 207 17.69 -30.36 1.23
CA SER A 207 16.58 -29.66 1.85
C SER A 207 16.97 -28.25 2.25
N ALA A 208 18.09 -28.05 2.94
CA ALA A 208 18.55 -26.72 3.35
C ALA A 208 18.87 -25.81 2.16
N ALA A 209 19.48 -26.33 1.10
CA ALA A 209 19.72 -25.60 -0.14
C ALA A 209 18.42 -25.18 -0.83
N ALA A 210 17.39 -26.04 -0.85
CA ALA A 210 16.10 -25.73 -1.42
C ALA A 210 15.39 -24.60 -0.63
N VAL A 211 15.44 -24.66 0.71
CA VAL A 211 14.89 -23.58 1.58
C VAL A 211 15.66 -22.28 1.36
N PHE A 212 16.99 -22.35 1.32
CA PHE A 212 17.85 -21.20 1.05
C PHE A 212 17.52 -20.53 -0.30
N SER A 213 17.34 -21.33 -1.35
CA SER A 213 16.91 -20.85 -2.67
C SER A 213 15.54 -20.12 -2.60
N GLY A 214 14.60 -20.64 -1.81
CA GLY A 214 13.30 -20.02 -1.58
C GLY A 214 13.40 -18.66 -0.88
N GLU A 215 14.22 -18.56 0.16
CA GLU A 215 14.46 -17.30 0.86
C GLU A 215 15.16 -16.26 -0.01
N LEU A 216 16.12 -16.69 -0.85
CA LEU A 216 16.79 -15.82 -1.82
C LEU A 216 15.81 -15.21 -2.82
N ARG A 217 14.87 -15.99 -3.35
CA ARG A 217 13.83 -15.48 -4.23
C ARG A 217 12.92 -14.49 -3.50
N THR A 218 12.59 -14.76 -2.25
CA THR A 218 11.79 -13.85 -1.43
C THR A 218 12.52 -12.52 -1.19
N ILE A 219 13.85 -12.57 -0.95
CA ILE A 219 14.69 -11.36 -0.84
C ILE A 219 14.71 -10.60 -2.15
N HIS A 220 14.95 -11.30 -3.26
CA HIS A 220 14.95 -10.70 -4.59
C HIS A 220 13.62 -9.99 -4.88
N ASP A 221 12.48 -10.68 -4.70
CA ASP A 221 11.16 -10.12 -4.97
C ASP A 221 10.84 -8.91 -4.09
N LEU A 222 11.33 -8.91 -2.84
CA LEU A 222 11.15 -7.80 -1.91
C LEU A 222 12.01 -6.58 -2.26
N LEU A 223 13.25 -6.81 -2.72
CA LEU A 223 14.24 -5.78 -3.01
C LEU A 223 14.23 -5.34 -4.49
N TYR A 224 13.64 -6.12 -5.38
CA TYR A 224 13.55 -5.78 -6.79
C TYR A 224 12.48 -4.70 -7.01
N ARG A 225 12.91 -3.48 -7.33
CA ARG A 225 12.05 -2.28 -7.45
C ARG A 225 11.21 -2.01 -6.21
N PRO A 226 11.82 -1.85 -5.04
CA PRO A 226 11.10 -1.63 -3.81
C PRO A 226 10.34 -0.29 -3.88
N GLN A 227 9.16 -0.24 -3.28
CA GLN A 227 8.41 1.02 -3.13
C GLN A 227 9.11 2.00 -2.18
N GLN A 228 9.94 1.46 -1.28
CA GLN A 228 10.75 2.21 -0.32
C GLN A 228 12.16 1.63 -0.28
N ILE A 229 13.16 2.51 -0.22
CA ILE A 229 14.56 2.09 -0.08
C ILE A 229 14.75 1.56 1.34
N PRO A 230 15.24 0.32 1.53
CA PRO A 230 15.52 -0.23 2.84
C PRO A 230 16.65 0.55 3.53
N ASP A 231 16.69 0.49 4.86
CA ASP A 231 17.81 1.06 5.63
C ASP A 231 19.13 0.35 5.24
N GLU A 232 20.21 1.13 5.09
CA GLU A 232 21.54 0.64 4.72
C GLU A 232 22.02 -0.45 5.67
N GLN A 233 21.84 -0.29 6.99
CA GLN A 233 22.25 -1.27 8.01
C GLN A 233 21.50 -2.61 7.89
N VAL A 234 20.22 -2.53 7.56
CA VAL A 234 19.39 -3.74 7.37
C VAL A 234 19.83 -4.48 6.10
N LEU A 235 20.10 -3.74 5.02
CA LEU A 235 20.58 -4.32 3.77
C LEU A 235 21.97 -4.93 3.96
N GLU A 236 22.88 -4.26 4.67
CA GLU A 236 24.20 -4.81 5.03
C GLU A 236 24.06 -6.12 5.81
N SER A 237 23.19 -6.16 6.82
CA SER A 237 22.93 -7.37 7.60
C SER A 237 22.43 -8.53 6.72
N ILE A 238 21.56 -8.27 5.75
CA ILE A 238 21.04 -9.26 4.82
C ILE A 238 22.17 -9.79 3.92
N LEU A 239 22.96 -8.89 3.32
CA LEU A 239 24.08 -9.27 2.44
C LEU A 239 25.16 -10.04 3.20
N ALA A 240 25.48 -9.64 4.43
CA ALA A 240 26.43 -10.35 5.29
C ALA A 240 25.96 -11.78 5.59
N THR A 241 24.69 -11.95 5.99
CA THR A 241 24.11 -13.27 6.28
C THR A 241 24.01 -14.11 5.01
N LEU A 242 23.73 -13.50 3.87
CA LEU A 242 23.73 -14.15 2.56
C LEU A 242 25.11 -14.68 2.20
N ALA A 243 26.14 -13.86 2.33
CA ALA A 243 27.52 -14.26 2.05
C ALA A 243 27.96 -15.43 2.95
N GLU A 244 27.56 -15.40 4.21
CA GLU A 244 27.85 -16.48 5.16
C GLU A 244 27.11 -17.77 4.78
N GLY A 245 25.83 -17.69 4.41
CA GLY A 245 25.05 -18.84 3.93
C GLY A 245 25.66 -19.49 2.68
N LEU A 246 26.11 -18.67 1.71
CA LEU A 246 26.82 -19.15 0.53
C LEU A 246 28.15 -19.82 0.87
N ARG A 247 28.87 -19.27 1.85
CA ARG A 247 30.14 -19.87 2.33
C ARG A 247 29.89 -21.24 2.95
N GLU A 248 28.90 -21.35 3.85
CA GLU A 248 28.59 -22.65 4.48
C GLU A 248 28.12 -23.67 3.46
N LEU A 249 27.31 -23.27 2.48
CA LEU A 249 26.87 -24.15 1.41
C LEU A 249 28.08 -24.65 0.56
N ASN A 250 29.04 -23.77 0.25
CA ASN A 250 30.27 -24.17 -0.43
C ASN A 250 31.10 -25.18 0.39
N VAL A 251 31.24 -24.99 1.70
CA VAL A 251 31.91 -25.93 2.60
C VAL A 251 31.22 -27.31 2.57
N LEU A 252 29.87 -27.31 2.65
CA LEU A 252 29.08 -28.55 2.58
C LEU A 252 29.26 -29.33 1.27
N MET A 253 29.49 -28.62 0.16
CA MET A 253 29.77 -29.25 -1.13
C MET A 253 31.13 -29.95 -1.21
N THR A 254 32.06 -29.62 -0.32
CA THR A 254 33.41 -30.25 -0.26
C THR A 254 33.50 -31.40 0.75
N CYS A 255 32.43 -31.64 1.54
CA CYS A 255 32.42 -32.71 2.53
C CYS A 255 32.37 -34.12 1.89
N GLU A 256 32.97 -35.16 2.52
CA GLU A 256 32.93 -36.54 2.06
C GLU A 256 31.53 -37.17 1.95
N GLY A 257 30.49 -36.50 2.53
CA GLY A 257 29.08 -36.87 2.40
C GLY A 257 28.30 -35.99 1.43
N ALA A 258 28.97 -35.15 0.64
CA ALA A 258 28.33 -34.26 -0.31
C ALA A 258 27.32 -34.97 -1.22
N PRO A 259 26.19 -34.40 -1.54
CA PRO A 259 25.23 -34.97 -2.47
C PRO A 259 25.89 -35.18 -3.83
N ASP A 260 25.72 -36.38 -4.43
CA ASP A 260 25.97 -36.52 -5.86
C ASP A 260 25.20 -35.41 -6.56
N ARG A 261 25.82 -34.80 -7.58
CA ARG A 261 25.16 -33.72 -8.36
C ARG A 261 23.94 -34.31 -9.08
N SER A 262 22.85 -34.56 -8.32
CA SER A 262 21.55 -34.87 -8.92
C SER A 262 21.12 -33.66 -9.77
N ALA A 263 20.43 -33.92 -10.86
CA ALA A 263 19.93 -32.82 -11.73
C ALA A 263 19.11 -31.79 -10.95
N SER A 264 18.36 -32.22 -9.93
CA SER A 264 17.59 -31.36 -9.04
C SER A 264 18.47 -30.46 -8.16
N PHE A 265 19.51 -31.02 -7.57
CA PHE A 265 20.43 -30.27 -6.70
C PHE A 265 21.28 -29.29 -7.50
N SER A 266 21.80 -29.70 -8.67
CA SER A 266 22.50 -28.78 -9.59
C SER A 266 21.60 -27.57 -10.00
N SER A 267 20.37 -27.85 -10.37
CA SER A 267 19.41 -26.77 -10.71
C SER A 267 19.12 -25.81 -9.53
N THR A 268 19.13 -26.35 -8.30
CA THR A 268 18.97 -25.51 -7.10
C THR A 268 20.18 -24.61 -6.88
N LEU A 269 21.39 -25.14 -7.05
CA LEU A 269 22.65 -24.39 -6.93
C LEU A 269 22.77 -23.30 -8.01
N GLU A 270 22.43 -23.63 -9.27
CA GLU A 270 22.39 -22.66 -10.36
C GLU A 270 21.39 -21.53 -10.05
N THR A 271 20.23 -21.86 -9.47
CA THR A 271 19.24 -20.88 -9.06
C THR A 271 19.77 -19.98 -7.94
N ILE A 272 20.42 -20.55 -6.93
CA ILE A 272 21.06 -19.80 -5.83
C ILE A 272 22.10 -18.83 -6.40
N ALA A 273 22.98 -19.32 -7.27
CA ALA A 273 24.01 -18.49 -7.89
C ALA A 273 23.44 -17.34 -8.72
N ALA A 274 22.47 -17.64 -9.59
CA ALA A 274 21.84 -16.66 -10.45
C ALA A 274 21.08 -15.57 -9.65
N VAL A 275 20.28 -15.98 -8.67
CA VAL A 275 19.50 -15.03 -7.84
C VAL A 275 20.43 -14.19 -6.95
N SER A 276 21.50 -14.77 -6.43
CA SER A 276 22.49 -14.01 -5.63
C SER A 276 23.22 -12.95 -6.45
N ASP A 277 23.59 -13.26 -7.69
CA ASP A 277 24.19 -12.29 -8.61
C ASP A 277 23.20 -11.18 -9.00
N GLU A 278 21.93 -11.53 -9.23
CA GLU A 278 20.88 -10.58 -9.54
C GLU A 278 20.56 -9.65 -8.36
N ILE A 279 20.56 -10.14 -7.12
CA ILE A 279 20.42 -9.34 -5.91
C ILE A 279 21.54 -8.29 -5.85
N CYS A 280 22.77 -8.69 -6.06
CA CYS A 280 23.92 -7.77 -6.07
C CYS A 280 23.85 -6.74 -7.22
N GLY A 281 23.41 -7.15 -8.41
CA GLY A 281 23.38 -6.30 -9.59
C GLY A 281 22.22 -5.30 -9.62
N ASN A 282 21.04 -5.74 -9.20
CA ASN A 282 19.79 -5.02 -9.46
C ASN A 282 19.04 -4.57 -8.20
N CYS A 283 19.31 -5.18 -7.03
CA CYS A 283 18.53 -4.92 -5.81
C CYS A 283 19.24 -3.96 -4.84
N VAL A 284 20.53 -3.74 -4.96
CA VAL A 284 21.28 -2.81 -4.10
C VAL A 284 21.17 -1.40 -4.65
N PRO A 285 20.68 -0.41 -3.85
CA PRO A 285 20.63 0.98 -4.27
C PRO A 285 22.01 1.53 -4.60
N ARG A 286 22.12 2.32 -5.66
CA ARG A 286 23.40 2.90 -6.11
C ARG A 286 24.08 3.75 -5.05
N GLU A 287 23.31 4.36 -4.16
CA GLU A 287 23.80 5.17 -3.05
C GLU A 287 24.59 4.35 -2.01
N TYR A 288 24.20 3.11 -1.78
CA TYR A 288 24.82 2.19 -0.81
C TYR A 288 25.89 1.30 -1.44
N ALA A 289 25.89 1.15 -2.75
CA ALA A 289 26.82 0.28 -3.47
C ALA A 289 28.31 0.49 -3.11
N PRO A 290 28.85 1.71 -2.90
CA PRO A 290 30.25 1.89 -2.51
C PRO A 290 30.59 1.28 -1.14
N ARG A 291 29.68 1.32 -0.17
CA ARG A 291 29.88 0.81 1.18
C ARG A 291 29.65 -0.69 1.27
N LEU A 292 28.69 -1.20 0.51
CA LEU A 292 28.31 -2.62 0.48
C LEU A 292 29.11 -3.44 -0.52
N ARG A 293 30.04 -2.81 -1.25
CA ARG A 293 30.81 -3.44 -2.32
C ARG A 293 31.56 -4.69 -1.87
N ALA A 294 32.15 -4.65 -0.68
CA ALA A 294 32.89 -5.81 -0.16
C ALA A 294 31.99 -7.06 -0.02
N TRP A 295 30.74 -6.88 0.42
CA TRP A 295 29.78 -7.96 0.53
C TRP A 295 29.30 -8.43 -0.83
N MET A 296 29.03 -7.52 -1.76
CA MET A 296 28.61 -7.83 -3.13
C MET A 296 29.70 -8.64 -3.86
N ASP A 297 30.96 -8.17 -3.82
CA ASP A 297 32.10 -8.86 -4.44
C ASP A 297 32.26 -10.26 -3.83
N ARG A 298 32.13 -10.39 -2.52
CA ARG A 298 32.20 -11.67 -1.81
C ARG A 298 31.08 -12.64 -2.22
N ILE A 299 29.84 -12.16 -2.30
CA ILE A 299 28.69 -12.96 -2.77
C ILE A 299 28.94 -13.45 -4.20
N GLN A 300 29.38 -12.57 -5.10
CA GLN A 300 29.66 -12.93 -6.48
C GLN A 300 30.83 -13.92 -6.63
N GLU A 301 31.86 -13.83 -5.80
CA GLU A 301 32.95 -14.82 -5.77
C GLU A 301 32.43 -16.19 -5.35
N LEU A 302 31.65 -16.24 -4.26
CA LEU A 302 31.08 -17.48 -3.75
C LEU A 302 30.05 -18.11 -4.69
N SER A 303 29.23 -17.32 -5.35
CA SER A 303 28.23 -17.80 -6.30
C SER A 303 28.90 -18.43 -7.54
N ARG A 304 29.99 -17.84 -8.05
CA ARG A 304 30.76 -18.41 -9.18
C ARG A 304 31.45 -19.74 -8.84
N SER A 305 31.81 -19.96 -7.58
CA SER A 305 32.43 -21.20 -7.16
C SER A 305 31.45 -22.37 -7.06
N MET A 306 30.14 -22.11 -7.07
CA MET A 306 29.08 -23.13 -7.01
C MET A 306 28.58 -23.60 -8.38
N GLY A 307 28.71 -22.79 -9.42
CA GLY A 307 28.31 -23.09 -10.80
C GLY A 307 29.46 -23.77 -11.53
#